data_e8043bf67c9ae05ae4d958541cb88f5a
#
_entry.id   e8043bf67c9ae05ae4d958541cb88f5a
#
_cell.length_a   1.000
_cell.length_b   1.000
_cell.length_c   1.000
_cell.angle_alpha   90.00
_cell.angle_beta   90.00
_cell.angle_gamma   90.00
#
_symmetry.space_group_name_H-M   'P 1'
#
loop_
_entity.id
_entity.type
_entity.pdbx_description
1 polymer ?
#
loop_
_entity_poly.entity_id
_entity_poly.type
_entity_poly.pdbx_seq_one_letter_code
_entity_poly.pdbx_strand_id
1 'polypeptide(L)'
;MIIYKVMALKFNVIVREDDQSLRVSKTLCEEALKAGLVLEEGDPNFVFSVGGDGTFLKAVHKYLRKVKNIKFIGIHTGSLGFFADFRPADIKELLKRIKSEELNTKSYKLVKAEITQNGKKRNFYAVNEVRIENVHHTLVLDVYLNEELLEVYRGNGVLVATQLGSTGYNKSLGGAVINRNLELLEYTKIAPIANSAYRPLVNPLIIGEKDVLVFNSKNTSTYFGYDSFTKKLSNVPFSVKVSLSTKKITIVHRQNRPYSKILNESFLGGKHDI
;
A
#
# COMPACT_ATOMS: atom_id res chain seq x y z
N MET A 1 -8.77 -33.84 -31.52
CA MET A 1 -8.54 -32.36 -31.50
C MET A 1 -9.02 -31.85 -30.17
N ILE A 2 -8.09 -31.64 -29.22
CA ILE A 2 -8.43 -31.12 -27.89
C ILE A 2 -8.66 -29.60 -28.04
N ILE A 3 -9.92 -29.19 -28.00
CA ILE A 3 -10.28 -27.77 -27.98
C ILE A 3 -9.91 -27.26 -26.60
N TYR A 4 -8.75 -26.62 -26.45
CA TYR A 4 -8.46 -25.83 -25.27
C TYR A 4 -9.49 -24.69 -25.19
N LYS A 5 -10.45 -24.84 -24.28
CA LYS A 5 -11.39 -23.79 -23.95
C LYS A 5 -10.57 -22.64 -23.34
N VAL A 6 -10.25 -21.65 -24.17
CA VAL A 6 -9.60 -20.43 -23.66
C VAL A 6 -10.55 -19.84 -22.62
N MET A 7 -10.18 -19.96 -21.36
CA MET A 7 -10.99 -19.39 -20.27
C MET A 7 -10.98 -17.87 -20.46
N ALA A 8 -12.18 -17.29 -20.54
CA ALA A 8 -12.32 -15.84 -20.68
C ALA A 8 -11.65 -15.13 -19.50
N LEU A 9 -10.85 -14.11 -19.80
CA LEU A 9 -10.22 -13.28 -18.78
C LEU A 9 -11.28 -12.49 -18.03
N LYS A 10 -11.21 -12.50 -16.70
CA LYS A 10 -12.18 -11.90 -15.80
C LYS A 10 -11.66 -10.60 -15.25
N PHE A 11 -12.52 -9.60 -15.12
CA PHE A 11 -12.14 -8.32 -14.53
C PHE A 11 -13.19 -7.79 -13.56
N ASN A 12 -12.76 -6.92 -12.64
CA ASN A 12 -13.65 -6.06 -11.87
C ASN A 12 -13.11 -4.63 -11.81
N VAL A 13 -13.98 -3.68 -11.48
CA VAL A 13 -13.64 -2.27 -11.38
C VAL A 13 -14.01 -1.75 -9.99
N ILE A 14 -13.07 -1.06 -9.35
CA ILE A 14 -13.27 -0.27 -8.13
C ILE A 14 -13.13 1.18 -8.53
N VAL A 15 -14.14 1.97 -8.28
CA VAL A 15 -14.24 3.35 -8.76
C VAL A 15 -14.37 4.34 -7.60
N ARG A 16 -13.80 5.53 -7.75
CA ARG A 16 -14.04 6.67 -6.85
C ARG A 16 -15.39 7.28 -7.18
N GLU A 17 -16.15 7.64 -6.15
CA GLU A 17 -17.51 8.18 -6.26
C GLU A 17 -17.51 9.67 -6.67
N ASP A 18 -17.01 9.97 -7.88
CA ASP A 18 -17.10 11.25 -8.53
C ASP A 18 -17.48 11.08 -10.01
N ASP A 19 -18.11 12.10 -10.59
CA ASP A 19 -18.67 12.04 -11.95
C ASP A 19 -17.65 11.67 -13.01
N GLN A 20 -16.41 12.16 -12.89
CA GLN A 20 -15.36 11.87 -13.86
C GLN A 20 -14.93 10.41 -13.77
N SER A 21 -14.71 9.90 -12.57
CA SER A 21 -14.31 8.51 -12.34
C SER A 21 -15.40 7.53 -12.76
N LEU A 22 -16.67 7.87 -12.48
CA LEU A 22 -17.82 7.07 -12.91
C LEU A 22 -17.93 6.99 -14.45
N ARG A 23 -17.77 8.12 -15.16
CA ARG A 23 -17.75 8.12 -16.63
C ARG A 23 -16.63 7.27 -17.20
N VAL A 24 -15.40 7.40 -16.67
CA VAL A 24 -14.26 6.61 -17.12
C VAL A 24 -14.47 5.12 -16.83
N SER A 25 -15.00 4.78 -15.66
CA SER A 25 -15.34 3.40 -15.29
C SER A 25 -16.35 2.78 -16.25
N LYS A 26 -17.39 3.51 -16.64
CA LYS A 26 -18.39 3.06 -17.63
C LYS A 26 -17.72 2.76 -18.97
N THR A 27 -16.92 3.69 -19.49
CA THR A 27 -16.18 3.51 -20.75
C THR A 27 -15.24 2.29 -20.67
N LEU A 28 -14.52 2.15 -19.54
CA LEU A 28 -13.65 0.99 -19.32
C LEU A 28 -14.43 -0.34 -19.37
N CYS A 29 -15.57 -0.43 -18.70
CA CYS A 29 -16.40 -1.63 -18.69
C CYS A 29 -16.89 -1.96 -20.11
N GLU A 30 -17.39 -0.98 -20.86
CA GLU A 30 -17.86 -1.17 -22.25
C GLU A 30 -16.73 -1.67 -23.15
N GLU A 31 -15.55 -1.06 -23.09
CA GLU A 31 -14.41 -1.46 -23.92
C GLU A 31 -13.84 -2.84 -23.50
N ALA A 32 -13.82 -3.15 -22.20
CA ALA A 32 -13.37 -4.45 -21.69
C ALA A 32 -14.31 -5.60 -22.16
N LEU A 33 -15.63 -5.38 -22.10
CA LEU A 33 -16.62 -6.34 -22.58
C LEU A 33 -16.50 -6.54 -24.11
N LYS A 34 -16.34 -5.46 -24.89
CA LYS A 34 -16.08 -5.53 -26.34
C LYS A 34 -14.77 -6.28 -26.66
N ALA A 35 -13.77 -6.16 -25.80
CA ALA A 35 -12.51 -6.90 -25.92
C ALA A 35 -12.63 -8.39 -25.53
N GLY A 36 -13.80 -8.85 -25.08
CA GLY A 36 -14.06 -10.24 -24.69
C GLY A 36 -13.68 -10.60 -23.26
N LEU A 37 -13.43 -9.61 -22.39
CA LEU A 37 -13.28 -9.85 -20.95
C LEU A 37 -14.68 -9.99 -20.32
N VAL A 38 -14.75 -10.72 -19.21
CA VAL A 38 -15.99 -10.97 -18.45
C VAL A 38 -15.96 -10.22 -17.13
N LEU A 39 -17.01 -9.47 -16.84
CA LEU A 39 -17.15 -8.81 -15.54
C LEU A 39 -17.40 -9.86 -14.45
N GLU A 40 -16.54 -9.91 -13.44
CA GLU A 40 -16.58 -10.91 -12.36
C GLU A 40 -16.09 -10.30 -11.07
N GLU A 41 -16.96 -10.20 -10.09
CA GLU A 41 -16.63 -9.63 -8.80
C GLU A 41 -15.95 -10.63 -7.85
N GLY A 42 -16.34 -11.89 -7.91
CA GLY A 42 -15.92 -12.89 -6.93
C GLY A 42 -14.47 -13.33 -7.09
N ASP A 43 -14.02 -13.55 -8.33
CA ASP A 43 -12.69 -14.11 -8.65
C ASP A 43 -12.13 -13.54 -9.97
N PRO A 44 -11.82 -12.24 -10.02
CA PRO A 44 -11.28 -11.59 -11.20
C PRO A 44 -9.79 -11.91 -11.40
N ASN A 45 -9.33 -11.96 -12.64
CA ASN A 45 -7.91 -11.99 -13.00
C ASN A 45 -7.30 -10.58 -12.94
N PHE A 46 -8.11 -9.56 -13.25
CA PHE A 46 -7.72 -8.16 -13.27
C PHE A 46 -8.66 -7.32 -12.41
N VAL A 47 -8.10 -6.45 -11.59
CA VAL A 47 -8.87 -5.44 -10.85
C VAL A 47 -8.39 -4.07 -11.27
N PHE A 48 -9.28 -3.32 -11.90
CA PHE A 48 -9.04 -1.92 -12.26
C PHE A 48 -9.49 -1.02 -11.11
N SER A 49 -8.62 -0.10 -10.72
CA SER A 49 -9.00 1.02 -9.84
C SER A 49 -9.09 2.29 -10.66
N VAL A 50 -10.25 2.93 -10.70
CA VAL A 50 -10.49 4.18 -11.43
C VAL A 50 -10.63 5.32 -10.42
N GLY A 51 -9.61 6.19 -10.35
CA GLY A 51 -9.51 7.26 -9.35
C GLY A 51 -8.07 7.60 -9.03
N GLY A 52 -7.74 7.83 -7.77
CA GLY A 52 -6.39 8.08 -7.28
C GLY A 52 -5.82 6.88 -6.50
N ASP A 53 -4.67 7.09 -5.86
CA ASP A 53 -3.98 6.05 -5.06
C ASP A 53 -4.85 5.48 -3.93
N GLY A 54 -5.69 6.31 -3.29
CA GLY A 54 -6.64 5.83 -2.28
C GLY A 54 -7.67 4.82 -2.82
N THR A 55 -8.11 4.97 -4.09
CA THR A 55 -8.98 4.00 -4.75
C THR A 55 -8.25 2.70 -5.04
N PHE A 56 -6.97 2.79 -5.41
CA PHE A 56 -6.12 1.63 -5.61
C PHE A 56 -5.96 0.82 -4.30
N LEU A 57 -5.69 1.48 -3.20
CA LEU A 57 -5.60 0.83 -1.88
C LEU A 57 -6.91 0.13 -1.50
N LYS A 58 -8.06 0.79 -1.72
CA LYS A 58 -9.38 0.16 -1.52
C LYS A 58 -9.55 -1.11 -2.37
N ALA A 59 -9.12 -1.07 -3.62
CA ALA A 59 -9.18 -2.23 -4.53
C ALA A 59 -8.34 -3.40 -3.99
N VAL A 60 -7.11 -3.15 -3.56
CA VAL A 60 -6.24 -4.18 -2.96
C VAL A 60 -6.88 -4.77 -1.70
N HIS A 61 -7.41 -3.93 -0.80
CA HIS A 61 -8.04 -4.40 0.45
C HIS A 61 -9.30 -5.22 0.21
N LYS A 62 -10.13 -4.88 -0.78
CA LYS A 62 -11.30 -5.68 -1.16
C LYS A 62 -10.90 -7.12 -1.53
N TYR A 63 -9.79 -7.27 -2.23
CA TYR A 63 -9.31 -8.56 -2.72
C TYR A 63 -8.14 -9.15 -1.92
N LEU A 64 -7.86 -8.66 -0.73
CA LEU A 64 -6.67 -9.03 0.06
C LEU A 64 -6.51 -10.55 0.30
N ARG A 65 -7.62 -11.30 0.35
CA ARG A 65 -7.60 -12.76 0.50
C ARG A 65 -7.21 -13.50 -0.79
N LYS A 66 -7.37 -12.87 -1.96
CA LYS A 66 -7.20 -13.45 -3.30
C LYS A 66 -6.08 -12.79 -4.12
N VAL A 67 -5.32 -11.88 -3.53
CA VAL A 67 -4.30 -11.05 -4.24
C VAL A 67 -3.29 -11.84 -5.07
N LYS A 68 -3.03 -13.10 -4.71
CA LYS A 68 -2.04 -13.96 -5.40
C LYS A 68 -2.35 -14.14 -6.90
N ASN A 69 -3.63 -14.16 -7.27
CA ASN A 69 -4.08 -14.48 -8.62
C ASN A 69 -4.54 -13.23 -9.39
N ILE A 70 -4.47 -12.05 -8.76
CA ILE A 70 -5.01 -10.80 -9.31
C ILE A 70 -3.88 -9.86 -9.72
N LYS A 71 -4.01 -9.28 -10.91
CA LYS A 71 -3.21 -8.16 -11.38
C LYS A 71 -3.99 -6.87 -11.19
N PHE A 72 -3.43 -5.94 -10.43
CA PHE A 72 -4.05 -4.64 -10.15
C PHE A 72 -3.58 -3.59 -11.15
N ILE A 73 -4.50 -2.76 -11.62
CA ILE A 73 -4.28 -1.74 -12.63
C ILE A 73 -4.89 -0.42 -12.16
N GLY A 74 -4.07 0.62 -12.00
CA GLY A 74 -4.55 1.94 -11.60
C GLY A 74 -4.74 2.87 -12.78
N ILE A 75 -5.95 3.43 -12.94
CA ILE A 75 -6.29 4.46 -13.94
C ILE A 75 -6.62 5.74 -13.19
N HIS A 76 -5.81 6.79 -13.37
CA HIS A 76 -6.05 8.05 -12.70
C HIS A 76 -7.04 8.92 -13.45
N THR A 77 -7.93 9.57 -12.70
CA THR A 77 -8.93 10.52 -13.21
C THR A 77 -8.70 11.95 -12.71
N GLY A 78 -7.62 12.18 -12.01
CA GLY A 78 -7.17 13.48 -11.51
C GLY A 78 -5.65 13.59 -11.68
N SER A 79 -4.96 14.12 -10.66
CA SER A 79 -3.50 14.15 -10.64
C SER A 79 -2.93 12.74 -10.67
N LEU A 80 -1.78 12.63 -11.32
CA LEU A 80 -1.04 11.39 -11.42
C LEU A 80 -0.62 10.89 -10.04
N GLY A 81 -0.88 9.61 -9.75
CA GLY A 81 -0.49 8.96 -8.52
C GLY A 81 0.70 8.02 -8.69
N PHE A 82 1.08 7.41 -7.58
CA PHE A 82 2.14 6.39 -7.56
C PHE A 82 1.64 5.01 -7.98
N PHE A 83 0.35 4.70 -7.78
CA PHE A 83 -0.28 3.43 -8.16
C PHE A 83 -1.17 3.56 -9.39
N ALA A 84 -1.80 4.72 -9.59
CA ALA A 84 -2.65 4.98 -10.74
C ALA A 84 -1.81 5.49 -11.91
N ASP A 85 -1.23 4.55 -12.66
CA ASP A 85 -0.18 4.77 -13.67
C ASP A 85 -0.72 5.03 -15.08
N PHE A 86 -1.95 4.61 -15.34
CA PHE A 86 -2.61 4.73 -16.64
C PHE A 86 -3.57 5.92 -16.69
N ARG A 87 -3.74 6.50 -17.89
CA ARG A 87 -4.72 7.54 -18.20
C ARG A 87 -5.97 6.92 -18.84
N PRO A 88 -7.13 7.59 -18.83
CA PRO A 88 -8.30 7.11 -19.55
C PRO A 88 -8.03 6.84 -21.04
N ALA A 89 -7.17 7.64 -21.67
CA ALA A 89 -6.78 7.46 -23.07
C ALA A 89 -6.00 6.16 -23.33
N ASP A 90 -5.36 5.59 -22.31
CA ASP A 90 -4.56 4.37 -22.44
C ASP A 90 -5.41 3.07 -22.43
N ILE A 91 -6.73 3.16 -22.12
CA ILE A 91 -7.61 2.01 -21.88
C ILE A 91 -7.60 1.02 -23.05
N LYS A 92 -7.77 1.48 -24.29
CA LYS A 92 -7.84 0.59 -25.47
C LYS A 92 -6.54 -0.17 -25.70
N GLU A 93 -5.42 0.52 -25.59
CA GLU A 93 -4.10 -0.10 -25.73
C GLU A 93 -3.81 -1.08 -24.58
N LEU A 94 -4.18 -0.74 -23.38
CA LEU A 94 -4.06 -1.60 -22.19
C LEU A 94 -4.86 -2.90 -22.36
N LEU A 95 -6.11 -2.82 -22.83
CA LEU A 95 -6.95 -4.00 -23.07
C LEU A 95 -6.37 -4.88 -24.20
N LYS A 96 -5.79 -4.28 -25.24
CA LYS A 96 -5.07 -5.03 -26.28
C LYS A 96 -3.90 -5.80 -25.69
N ARG A 97 -3.09 -5.17 -24.82
CA ARG A 97 -1.95 -5.81 -24.15
C ARG A 97 -2.36 -6.88 -23.14
N ILE A 98 -3.51 -6.74 -22.51
CA ILE A 98 -4.08 -7.79 -21.64
C ILE A 98 -4.35 -9.05 -22.48
N LYS A 99 -4.88 -8.90 -23.68
CA LYS A 99 -5.19 -10.01 -24.58
C LYS A 99 -3.95 -10.66 -25.20
N SER A 100 -2.91 -9.88 -25.50
CA SER A 100 -1.62 -10.40 -26.02
C SER A 100 -0.67 -10.87 -24.91
N GLU A 101 -1.06 -10.77 -23.65
CA GLU A 101 -0.25 -11.09 -22.46
C GLU A 101 1.05 -10.26 -22.31
N GLU A 102 1.14 -9.12 -23.02
CA GLU A 102 2.32 -8.24 -23.05
C GLU A 102 2.25 -7.17 -21.95
N LEU A 103 2.12 -7.59 -20.70
CA LEU A 103 2.00 -6.70 -19.56
C LEU A 103 3.33 -6.52 -18.81
N ASN A 104 3.66 -5.27 -18.53
CA ASN A 104 4.74 -4.96 -17.61
C ASN A 104 4.25 -5.09 -16.16
N THR A 105 4.51 -6.23 -15.54
CA THR A 105 4.03 -6.54 -14.19
C THR A 105 5.17 -6.59 -13.19
N LYS A 106 4.88 -6.15 -11.97
CA LYS A 106 5.79 -6.31 -10.84
C LYS A 106 5.03 -6.67 -9.57
N SER A 107 5.59 -7.61 -8.80
CA SER A 107 5.02 -8.02 -7.52
C SER A 107 5.73 -7.32 -6.37
N TYR A 108 4.95 -6.90 -5.36
CA TYR A 108 5.44 -6.19 -4.18
C TYR A 108 4.92 -6.87 -2.93
N LYS A 109 5.79 -7.05 -1.94
CA LYS A 109 5.41 -7.55 -0.63
C LYS A 109 4.62 -6.51 0.15
N LEU A 110 3.65 -6.95 0.93
CA LEU A 110 2.90 -6.13 1.86
C LEU A 110 3.62 -6.07 3.22
N VAL A 111 3.42 -5.01 3.98
CA VAL A 111 3.72 -5.05 5.41
C VAL A 111 2.64 -5.84 6.12
N LYS A 112 3.04 -6.72 7.05
CA LYS A 112 2.17 -7.48 7.94
C LYS A 112 2.30 -6.95 9.35
N ALA A 113 1.16 -6.68 10.00
CA ALA A 113 1.08 -6.45 11.43
C ALA A 113 0.24 -7.55 12.10
N GLU A 114 0.79 -8.21 13.11
CA GLU A 114 0.06 -9.12 14.00
C GLU A 114 -0.17 -8.40 15.32
N ILE A 115 -1.43 -8.13 15.64
CA ILE A 115 -1.84 -7.51 16.91
C ILE A 115 -2.26 -8.59 17.87
N THR A 116 -1.62 -8.63 19.04
CA THR A 116 -2.01 -9.45 20.17
C THR A 116 -2.62 -8.59 21.26
N GLN A 117 -3.86 -8.84 21.62
CA GLN A 117 -4.59 -8.14 22.68
C GLN A 117 -5.59 -9.08 23.36
N ASN A 118 -5.61 -9.14 24.69
CA ASN A 118 -6.47 -10.08 25.46
C ASN A 118 -6.32 -11.53 24.98
N GLY A 119 -5.11 -11.99 24.73
CA GLY A 119 -4.83 -13.34 24.23
C GLY A 119 -5.27 -13.62 22.78
N LYS A 120 -5.94 -12.67 22.12
CA LYS A 120 -6.41 -12.82 20.75
C LYS A 120 -5.42 -12.22 19.77
N LYS A 121 -5.09 -12.97 18.71
CA LYS A 121 -4.23 -12.52 17.61
C LYS A 121 -5.05 -12.14 16.39
N ARG A 122 -4.70 -11.01 15.76
CA ARG A 122 -5.32 -10.54 14.52
C ARG A 122 -4.24 -10.06 13.56
N ASN A 123 -4.30 -10.51 12.30
CA ASN A 123 -3.37 -10.11 11.26
C ASN A 123 -3.98 -9.02 10.38
N PHE A 124 -3.16 -8.01 10.10
CA PHE A 124 -3.44 -6.91 9.18
C PHE A 124 -2.33 -6.84 8.14
N TYR A 125 -2.70 -6.37 6.96
CA TYR A 125 -1.75 -6.19 5.86
C TYR A 125 -1.99 -4.82 5.25
N ALA A 126 -0.92 -4.15 4.85
CA ALA A 126 -1.00 -2.87 4.17
C ALA A 126 -0.03 -2.82 2.99
N VAL A 127 -0.39 -2.00 2.00
CA VAL A 127 0.44 -1.70 0.81
C VAL A 127 1.48 -0.67 1.17
N ASN A 128 1.06 0.42 1.80
CA ASN A 128 1.92 1.54 2.16
C ASN A 128 2.57 1.35 3.54
N GLU A 129 1.78 1.42 4.59
CA GLU A 129 2.29 1.42 5.96
C GLU A 129 1.28 0.91 6.98
N VAL A 130 1.80 0.55 8.14
CA VAL A 130 1.03 0.40 9.38
C VAL A 130 1.48 1.45 10.39
N ARG A 131 0.56 1.91 11.26
CA ARG A 131 0.80 2.96 12.25
C ARG A 131 0.22 2.59 13.59
N ILE A 132 0.87 3.05 14.66
CA ILE A 132 0.35 3.03 16.04
C ILE A 132 0.37 4.48 16.50
N GLU A 133 -0.80 5.07 16.76
CA GLU A 133 -0.94 6.51 16.95
C GLU A 133 -1.81 6.83 18.17
N ASN A 134 -1.43 7.89 18.90
CA ASN A 134 -2.26 8.54 19.89
C ASN A 134 -2.07 10.05 19.81
N VAL A 135 -3.07 10.74 19.29
CA VAL A 135 -3.01 12.21 19.14
C VAL A 135 -3.40 12.97 20.40
N HIS A 136 -4.01 12.30 21.38
CA HIS A 136 -4.52 12.94 22.59
C HIS A 136 -3.55 12.85 23.79
N HIS A 137 -2.75 11.80 23.83
CA HIS A 137 -1.84 11.53 24.94
C HIS A 137 -0.51 11.00 24.42
N THR A 138 0.55 11.23 25.17
CA THR A 138 1.86 10.65 24.88
C THR A 138 1.77 9.12 24.86
N LEU A 139 2.06 8.54 23.72
CA LEU A 139 2.19 7.10 23.56
C LEU A 139 3.58 6.66 24.03
N VAL A 140 3.62 5.63 24.86
CA VAL A 140 4.86 4.99 25.31
C VAL A 140 4.87 3.56 24.80
N LEU A 141 5.91 3.22 24.04
CA LEU A 141 6.09 1.88 23.46
C LEU A 141 7.49 1.35 23.78
N ASP A 142 7.55 0.12 24.29
CA ASP A 142 8.79 -0.64 24.26
C ASP A 142 8.95 -1.19 22.83
N VAL A 143 9.99 -0.75 22.13
CA VAL A 143 10.26 -1.13 20.72
C VAL A 143 11.39 -2.13 20.68
N TYR A 144 11.15 -3.28 20.10
CA TYR A 144 12.13 -4.35 19.91
C TYR A 144 12.43 -4.53 18.43
N LEU A 145 13.69 -4.79 18.10
CA LEU A 145 14.15 -5.23 16.80
C LEU A 145 14.79 -6.62 16.98
N ASN A 146 14.24 -7.64 16.32
CA ASN A 146 14.73 -9.02 16.39
C ASN A 146 14.92 -9.52 17.84
N GLU A 147 13.89 -9.29 18.68
CA GLU A 147 13.83 -9.67 20.10
C GLU A 147 14.68 -8.82 21.07
N GLU A 148 15.59 -7.98 20.56
CA GLU A 148 16.40 -7.07 21.38
C GLU A 148 15.68 -5.72 21.55
N LEU A 149 15.69 -5.17 22.76
CA LEU A 149 15.13 -3.85 23.06
C LEU A 149 15.93 -2.77 22.32
N LEU A 150 15.30 -2.14 21.33
CA LEU A 150 15.90 -1.04 20.58
C LEU A 150 15.79 0.28 21.32
N GLU A 151 14.58 0.62 21.77
CA GLU A 151 14.31 1.88 22.48
C GLU A 151 12.98 1.83 23.24
N VAL A 152 12.83 2.74 24.19
CA VAL A 152 11.53 3.09 24.77
C VAL A 152 11.04 4.37 24.09
N TYR A 153 10.18 4.21 23.11
CA TYR A 153 9.61 5.32 22.34
C TYR A 153 8.62 6.13 23.19
N ARG A 154 8.67 7.46 23.04
CA ARG A 154 7.68 8.40 23.59
C ARG A 154 7.35 9.45 22.55
N GLY A 155 6.05 9.70 22.30
CA GLY A 155 5.58 10.66 21.29
C GLY A 155 4.14 10.42 20.89
N ASN A 156 3.74 10.87 19.69
CA ASN A 156 2.38 10.67 19.19
C ASN A 156 2.18 9.36 18.42
N GLY A 157 3.26 8.70 18.00
CA GLY A 157 3.11 7.42 17.31
C GLY A 157 4.33 6.96 16.55
N VAL A 158 4.18 5.79 15.95
CA VAL A 158 5.19 5.17 15.10
C VAL A 158 4.55 4.68 13.81
N LEU A 159 5.35 4.64 12.75
CA LEU A 159 4.94 4.22 11.42
C LEU A 159 5.97 3.22 10.89
N VAL A 160 5.51 2.16 10.23
CA VAL A 160 6.36 1.22 9.51
C VAL A 160 5.86 1.12 8.08
N ALA A 161 6.65 1.64 7.14
CA ALA A 161 6.33 1.72 5.72
C ALA A 161 7.04 0.66 4.90
N THR A 162 6.40 0.23 3.82
CA THR A 162 7.05 -0.49 2.72
C THR A 162 7.75 0.50 1.78
N GLN A 163 8.51 0.00 0.82
CA GLN A 163 9.05 0.83 -0.27
C GLN A 163 7.95 1.55 -1.08
N LEU A 164 6.73 0.99 -1.14
CA LEU A 164 5.60 1.63 -1.81
C LEU A 164 5.04 2.79 -0.99
N GLY A 165 4.99 2.64 0.35
CA GLY A 165 4.52 3.65 1.29
C GLY A 165 5.54 4.76 1.55
N SER A 166 6.79 4.60 1.13
CA SER A 166 7.86 5.59 1.36
C SER A 166 7.56 6.97 0.77
N THR A 167 6.72 7.03 -0.26
CA THR A 167 6.30 8.28 -0.92
C THR A 167 5.01 8.88 -0.35
N GLY A 168 4.36 8.20 0.60
CA GLY A 168 3.12 8.62 1.27
C GLY A 168 3.38 9.34 2.59
N TYR A 169 2.66 8.95 3.63
CA TYR A 169 2.74 9.57 4.96
C TYR A 169 4.15 9.49 5.56
N ASN A 170 4.88 8.41 5.29
CA ASN A 170 6.27 8.24 5.67
C ASN A 170 7.15 9.44 5.26
N LYS A 171 7.02 9.90 3.99
CA LYS A 171 7.75 11.08 3.49
C LYS A 171 7.42 12.35 4.30
N SER A 172 6.16 12.55 4.67
CA SER A 172 5.74 13.72 5.46
C SER A 172 6.32 13.72 6.88
N LEU A 173 6.73 12.55 7.38
CA LEU A 173 7.41 12.39 8.66
C LEU A 173 8.94 12.45 8.56
N GLY A 174 9.49 12.81 7.40
CA GLY A 174 10.93 12.87 7.16
C GLY A 174 11.57 11.51 6.81
N GLY A 175 10.75 10.50 6.50
CA GLY A 175 11.23 9.21 5.99
C GLY A 175 11.85 9.34 4.59
N ALA A 176 12.72 8.40 4.25
CA ALA A 176 13.39 8.34 2.96
C ALA A 176 12.43 7.92 1.83
N VAL A 177 12.65 8.44 0.63
CA VAL A 177 12.02 7.92 -0.58
C VAL A 177 12.79 6.69 -1.04
N ILE A 178 12.14 5.54 -1.00
CA ILE A 178 12.76 4.25 -1.26
C ILE A 178 12.47 3.79 -2.69
N ASN A 179 13.52 3.32 -3.38
CA ASN A 179 13.34 2.74 -4.70
C ASN A 179 12.46 1.49 -4.64
N ARG A 180 11.47 1.40 -5.54
CA ARG A 180 10.50 0.29 -5.60
C ARG A 180 11.11 -1.09 -5.84
N ASN A 181 12.41 -1.16 -6.19
CA ASN A 181 13.12 -2.42 -6.40
C ASN A 181 13.64 -3.06 -5.10
N LEU A 182 13.60 -2.32 -3.99
CA LEU A 182 14.08 -2.78 -2.70
C LEU A 182 12.94 -3.40 -1.89
N GLU A 183 13.13 -4.61 -1.38
CA GLU A 183 12.19 -5.29 -0.47
C GLU A 183 12.66 -5.06 0.96
N LEU A 184 12.14 -4.02 1.62
CA LEU A 184 12.51 -3.61 2.98
C LEU A 184 11.36 -2.89 3.67
N LEU A 185 11.52 -2.58 4.94
CA LEU A 185 10.62 -1.72 5.71
C LEU A 185 11.40 -0.53 6.26
N GLU A 186 10.71 0.57 6.49
CA GLU A 186 11.23 1.76 7.14
C GLU A 186 10.41 2.07 8.39
N TYR A 187 11.09 2.15 9.54
CA TYR A 187 10.52 2.55 10.82
C TYR A 187 10.73 4.05 11.02
N THR A 188 9.64 4.78 11.12
CA THR A 188 9.62 6.25 11.28
C THR A 188 8.80 6.64 12.49
N LYS A 189 9.21 7.68 13.20
CA LYS A 189 8.55 8.17 14.40
C LYS A 189 7.63 9.34 14.09
N ILE A 190 6.52 9.43 14.81
CA ILE A 190 5.55 10.53 14.72
C ILE A 190 5.71 11.40 15.96
N ALA A 191 6.24 12.62 15.78
CA ALA A 191 6.48 13.58 16.85
C ALA A 191 7.13 12.95 18.09
N PRO A 192 8.35 12.40 18.00
CA PRO A 192 9.05 11.82 19.15
C PRO A 192 9.43 12.92 20.14
N ILE A 193 9.31 12.64 21.45
CA ILE A 193 9.84 13.50 22.50
C ILE A 193 11.34 13.25 22.58
N ALA A 194 12.13 14.31 22.40
CA ALA A 194 13.59 14.30 22.56
C ALA A 194 14.01 15.37 23.56
N ASN A 195 14.68 14.97 24.63
CA ASN A 195 15.24 15.88 25.67
C ASN A 195 16.43 15.19 26.36
N SER A 196 16.95 15.81 27.42
CA SER A 196 18.09 15.25 28.15
C SER A 196 17.84 13.88 28.79
N ALA A 197 16.58 13.58 29.15
CA ALA A 197 16.18 12.28 29.73
C ALA A 197 15.76 11.22 28.67
N TYR A 198 15.36 11.65 27.50
CA TYR A 198 14.86 10.77 26.43
C TYR A 198 15.59 11.07 25.13
N ARG A 199 16.43 10.13 24.70
CA ARG A 199 17.23 10.22 23.48
C ARG A 199 16.76 9.16 22.47
N PRO A 200 15.68 9.42 21.72
CA PRO A 200 15.22 8.47 20.70
C PRO A 200 16.19 8.43 19.51
N LEU A 201 16.19 7.33 18.78
CA LEU A 201 16.76 7.30 17.44
C LEU A 201 15.97 8.27 16.56
N VAL A 202 16.46 9.50 16.35
CA VAL A 202 15.71 10.55 15.66
C VAL A 202 15.48 10.21 14.18
N ASN A 203 16.49 9.65 13.52
CA ASN A 203 16.41 9.31 12.11
C ASN A 203 15.53 8.07 11.87
N PRO A 204 14.84 8.00 10.72
CA PRO A 204 14.17 6.79 10.31
C PRO A 204 15.15 5.61 10.20
N LEU A 205 14.69 4.42 10.58
CA LEU A 205 15.50 3.19 10.53
C LEU A 205 15.00 2.30 9.39
N ILE A 206 15.87 1.99 8.45
CA ILE A 206 15.61 1.00 7.41
C ILE A 206 15.97 -0.38 7.95
N ILE A 207 15.03 -1.32 7.83
CA ILE A 207 15.20 -2.71 8.27
C ILE A 207 15.02 -3.67 7.09
N GLY A 208 15.72 -4.79 7.16
CA GLY A 208 15.77 -5.78 6.10
C GLY A 208 14.52 -6.67 6.04
N GLU A 209 14.46 -7.49 5.02
CA GLU A 209 13.31 -8.38 4.75
C GLU A 209 13.01 -9.34 5.90
N LYS A 210 14.06 -9.81 6.61
CA LYS A 210 13.93 -10.82 7.67
C LYS A 210 13.73 -10.21 9.05
N ASP A 211 13.89 -8.89 9.16
CA ASP A 211 13.78 -8.21 10.44
C ASP A 211 12.34 -8.10 10.92
N VAL A 212 12.19 -8.08 12.22
CA VAL A 212 10.91 -8.02 12.90
C VAL A 212 10.93 -6.93 13.95
N LEU A 213 10.00 -5.97 13.83
CA LEU A 213 9.72 -4.98 14.88
C LEU A 213 8.59 -5.47 15.77
N VAL A 214 8.75 -5.27 17.07
CA VAL A 214 7.67 -5.50 18.05
C VAL A 214 7.47 -4.25 18.87
N PHE A 215 6.22 -3.79 18.95
CA PHE A 215 5.79 -2.62 19.72
C PHE A 215 4.89 -3.08 20.84
N ASN A 216 5.33 -2.92 22.07
CA ASN A 216 4.56 -3.28 23.27
C ASN A 216 4.09 -2.03 23.99
N SER A 217 2.80 -1.96 24.33
CA SER A 217 2.22 -0.90 25.15
C SER A 217 1.52 -1.50 26.36
N LYS A 218 1.71 -0.84 27.52
CA LYS A 218 1.15 -1.34 28.79
C LYS A 218 -0.28 -0.87 29.04
N ASN A 219 -0.66 0.37 28.69
CA ASN A 219 -1.96 0.93 29.09
C ASN A 219 -2.36 2.17 28.29
N THR A 220 -2.67 2.11 27.01
CA THR A 220 -3.16 3.34 26.35
C THR A 220 -4.21 3.06 25.32
N SER A 221 -5.33 3.80 25.40
CA SER A 221 -6.27 3.89 24.27
C SER A 221 -5.52 4.42 23.06
N THR A 222 -5.38 3.62 22.03
CA THR A 222 -4.47 3.86 20.91
C THR A 222 -5.20 3.53 19.63
N TYR A 223 -4.78 4.14 18.53
CA TYR A 223 -5.27 3.82 17.20
C TYR A 223 -4.22 3.03 16.44
N PHE A 224 -4.66 1.99 15.76
CA PHE A 224 -3.88 1.23 14.80
C PHE A 224 -4.35 1.57 13.39
N GLY A 225 -3.47 2.17 12.59
CA GLY A 225 -3.70 2.48 11.18
C GLY A 225 -3.05 1.47 10.25
N TYR A 226 -3.67 1.20 9.10
CA TYR A 226 -3.11 0.41 8.01
C TYR A 226 -3.66 0.95 6.69
N ASP A 227 -2.80 1.49 5.88
CA ASP A 227 -3.17 2.30 4.71
C ASP A 227 -4.19 3.39 5.11
N SER A 228 -5.34 3.44 4.43
CA SER A 228 -6.43 4.39 4.73
C SER A 228 -7.39 3.93 5.84
N PHE A 229 -7.13 2.80 6.48
CA PHE A 229 -8.01 2.24 7.52
C PHE A 229 -7.46 2.50 8.91
N THR A 230 -8.37 2.66 9.89
CA THR A 230 -8.00 2.86 11.29
C THR A 230 -8.88 2.01 12.19
N LYS A 231 -8.29 1.46 13.25
CA LYS A 231 -8.97 0.73 14.32
C LYS A 231 -8.56 1.29 15.66
N LYS A 232 -9.52 1.50 16.54
CA LYS A 232 -9.25 1.78 17.95
C LYS A 232 -8.85 0.49 18.65
N LEU A 233 -7.71 0.49 19.33
CA LEU A 233 -7.30 -0.56 20.26
C LEU A 233 -7.90 -0.27 21.63
N SER A 234 -8.31 -1.33 22.32
CA SER A 234 -8.89 -1.20 23.67
C SER A 234 -7.85 -0.72 24.68
N ASN A 235 -8.31 -0.18 25.79
CA ASN A 235 -7.49 0.36 26.88
C ASN A 235 -6.84 -0.73 27.74
N VAL A 236 -6.19 -1.68 27.10
CA VAL A 236 -5.51 -2.83 27.72
C VAL A 236 -4.16 -3.03 27.04
N PRO A 237 -3.21 -3.70 27.68
CA PRO A 237 -1.92 -4.00 27.08
C PRO A 237 -2.08 -4.67 25.69
N PHE A 238 -1.23 -4.27 24.77
CA PHE A 238 -1.18 -4.87 23.44
C PHE A 238 0.27 -5.02 22.97
N SER A 239 0.44 -5.95 22.03
CA SER A 239 1.67 -6.12 21.27
C SER A 239 1.34 -6.07 19.78
N VAL A 240 2.15 -5.33 19.02
CA VAL A 240 2.05 -5.29 17.55
C VAL A 240 3.38 -5.76 16.97
N LYS A 241 3.37 -6.92 16.34
CA LYS A 241 4.51 -7.49 15.63
C LYS A 241 4.43 -7.12 14.16
N VAL A 242 5.45 -6.42 13.63
CA VAL A 242 5.49 -5.93 12.26
C VAL A 242 6.65 -6.57 11.50
N SER A 243 6.39 -7.05 10.31
CA SER A 243 7.39 -7.67 9.43
C SER A 243 6.97 -7.54 7.96
N LEU A 244 7.90 -7.75 7.04
CA LEU A 244 7.56 -7.89 5.63
C LEU A 244 6.82 -9.22 5.42
N SER A 245 5.69 -9.16 4.68
CA SER A 245 4.84 -10.33 4.45
C SER A 245 5.35 -11.18 3.29
N THR A 246 5.07 -12.49 3.32
CA THR A 246 5.18 -13.35 2.13
C THR A 246 4.06 -13.09 1.12
N LYS A 247 2.95 -12.44 1.55
CA LYS A 247 1.86 -12.04 0.68
C LYS A 247 2.30 -10.89 -0.22
N LYS A 248 2.06 -11.04 -1.53
CA LYS A 248 2.43 -10.04 -2.56
C LYS A 248 1.19 -9.60 -3.33
N ILE A 249 1.20 -8.36 -3.78
CA ILE A 249 0.30 -7.85 -4.82
C ILE A 249 1.06 -7.73 -6.13
N THR A 250 0.40 -7.98 -7.25
CA THR A 250 0.98 -7.79 -8.58
C THR A 250 0.35 -6.56 -9.24
N ILE A 251 1.17 -5.57 -9.56
CA ILE A 251 0.76 -4.32 -10.20
C ILE A 251 1.18 -4.34 -11.65
N VAL A 252 0.28 -3.93 -12.53
CA VAL A 252 0.60 -3.66 -13.93
C VAL A 252 1.05 -2.23 -14.06
N HIS A 253 2.27 -2.04 -14.57
CA HIS A 253 2.87 -0.73 -14.79
C HIS A 253 2.82 -0.32 -16.26
N ARG A 254 2.71 0.98 -16.48
CA ARG A 254 2.86 1.55 -17.82
C ARG A 254 4.28 1.33 -18.32
N GLN A 255 4.41 0.93 -19.60
CA GLN A 255 5.73 0.82 -20.24
C GLN A 255 6.37 2.20 -20.41
N ASN A 256 7.70 2.23 -20.47
CA ASN A 256 8.49 3.44 -20.70
C ASN A 256 8.25 4.57 -19.68
N ARG A 257 7.88 4.20 -18.42
CA ARG A 257 7.72 5.14 -17.33
C ARG A 257 8.60 4.75 -16.13
N PRO A 258 9.89 5.13 -16.15
CA PRO A 258 10.81 4.82 -15.07
C PRO A 258 10.41 5.53 -13.78
N TYR A 259 10.80 4.96 -12.64
CA TYR A 259 10.45 5.48 -11.32
C TYR A 259 10.94 6.91 -11.09
N SER A 260 12.10 7.28 -11.65
CA SER A 260 12.61 8.65 -11.61
C SER A 260 11.66 9.67 -12.26
N LYS A 261 11.01 9.29 -13.36
CA LYS A 261 9.99 10.13 -13.99
C LYS A 261 8.76 10.32 -13.11
N ILE A 262 8.32 9.24 -12.45
CA ILE A 262 7.19 9.30 -11.49
C ILE A 262 7.53 10.26 -10.34
N LEU A 263 8.73 10.16 -9.75
CA LEU A 263 9.18 11.04 -8.69
C LEU A 263 9.26 12.50 -9.12
N ASN A 264 9.80 12.75 -10.32
CA ASN A 264 9.89 14.09 -10.87
C ASN A 264 8.50 14.72 -11.05
N GLU A 265 7.60 14.02 -11.74
CA GLU A 265 6.22 14.47 -11.99
C GLU A 265 5.42 14.68 -10.69
N SER A 266 5.67 13.87 -9.65
CA SER A 266 4.90 13.91 -8.40
C SER A 266 5.44 14.91 -7.37
N PHE A 267 6.75 15.14 -7.32
CA PHE A 267 7.38 15.92 -6.25
C PHE A 267 8.16 17.14 -6.70
N LEU A 268 8.69 17.16 -7.92
CA LEU A 268 9.60 18.21 -8.37
C LEU A 268 8.95 19.21 -9.32
N GLY A 269 7.65 19.04 -9.62
CA GLY A 269 6.90 19.96 -10.46
C GLY A 269 7.34 19.97 -11.93
N GLY A 270 7.89 18.86 -12.39
CA GLY A 270 8.54 18.74 -13.70
C GLY A 270 7.64 19.02 -14.90
N LYS A 271 7.43 20.29 -15.18
CA LYS A 271 7.26 20.80 -16.54
C LYS A 271 8.63 21.23 -17.03
N HIS A 272 9.54 20.30 -17.17
CA HIS A 272 10.73 20.54 -17.99
C HIS A 272 10.45 19.85 -19.33
N ASP A 273 9.93 20.62 -20.27
CA ASP A 273 10.14 20.36 -21.69
C ASP A 273 11.66 20.45 -21.90
N ILE A 274 12.32 19.28 -21.92
CA ILE A 274 13.68 19.12 -22.46
C ILE A 274 13.52 18.47 -23.80
#